data_a17a5930b1b89362a366193bab3305e4
#
_entry.id   a17a5930b1b89362a366193bab3305e4
#
_cell.length_a   1.000
_cell.length_b   1.000
_cell.length_c   1.000
_cell.angle_alpha   90.00
_cell.angle_beta   90.00
_cell.angle_gamma   90.00
#
_symmetry.space_group_name_H-M   'P 1'
#
loop_
_entity.id
_entity.type
_entity.pdbx_description
1 polymer ?
#
loop_
_entity_poly.entity_id
_entity_poly.type
_entity_poly.pdbx_seq_one_letter_code
_entity_poly.pdbx_strand_id
1 'polypeptide(L)'
;MRLNQFYSHINIIILLLYLVTLNAKVHIPTENEKNIELTIGGKEWTYYELDDGLIYDDIGKQYDIGDSIQVSIYSRTIMASPGKKNKKYGFRVTINDNEPLQLKYKKEGSDVTSLERPGWSYSKSGIWYFYLPIKGNGYKIKIEPLDRKPVIYMRLTSHSIKKKGRFTEIIKTVNHQARIKIETKRTGDQKKGTITTLWYSLNERNQQQFEINGPSTVRIYSRILFDSNQLMEDYYIFVREDGIDIGTYYFQTEKSIESSVLDSKETVSKWRSLWLNIPDGKHYYTFSLANLAENQGNTLFIRLKEWTEE
;
A
#
# COMPACT_ATOMS: atom_id res chain seq x y z
N MET A 1 26.60 -28.36 -22.32
CA MET A 1 26.02 -27.18 -22.97
C MET A 1 24.67 -26.67 -22.38
N ARG A 2 24.09 -27.29 -21.33
CA ARG A 2 22.80 -26.88 -20.71
C ARG A 2 22.92 -26.05 -19.43
N LEU A 3 24.08 -26.00 -18.77
CA LEU A 3 24.27 -25.21 -17.54
C LEU A 3 24.35 -23.68 -17.79
N ASN A 4 24.92 -23.25 -18.90
CA ASN A 4 25.12 -21.82 -19.19
C ASN A 4 23.80 -21.07 -19.52
N GLN A 5 22.76 -21.75 -19.99
CA GLN A 5 21.46 -21.14 -20.23
C GLN A 5 20.70 -20.86 -18.92
N PHE A 6 20.86 -21.72 -17.91
CA PHE A 6 20.19 -21.56 -16.61
C PHE A 6 20.70 -20.32 -15.84
N TYR A 7 22.00 -20.06 -15.87
CA TYR A 7 22.60 -18.88 -15.25
C TYR A 7 22.24 -17.55 -15.96
N SER A 8 22.01 -17.61 -17.29
CA SER A 8 21.58 -16.45 -18.07
C SER A 8 20.17 -15.98 -17.66
N HIS A 9 19.24 -16.92 -17.45
CA HIS A 9 17.86 -16.58 -17.04
C HIS A 9 17.76 -16.07 -15.60
N ILE A 10 18.56 -16.63 -14.68
CA ILE A 10 18.62 -16.16 -13.29
C ILE A 10 19.17 -14.72 -13.22
N ASN A 11 20.20 -14.40 -14.01
CA ASN A 11 20.75 -13.05 -14.06
C ASN A 11 19.78 -12.03 -14.66
N ILE A 12 18.97 -12.42 -15.64
CA ILE A 12 17.94 -11.55 -16.26
C ILE A 12 16.79 -11.30 -15.28
N ILE A 13 16.36 -12.31 -14.52
CA ILE A 13 15.31 -12.16 -13.51
C ILE A 13 15.78 -11.28 -12.34
N ILE A 14 17.02 -11.44 -11.89
CA ILE A 14 17.63 -10.58 -10.88
C ILE A 14 17.77 -9.15 -11.41
N LEU A 15 18.11 -8.96 -12.67
CA LEU A 15 18.23 -7.63 -13.31
C LEU A 15 16.86 -6.95 -13.45
N LEU A 16 15.79 -7.70 -13.79
CA LEU A 16 14.41 -7.19 -13.86
C LEU A 16 13.86 -6.82 -12.49
N LEU A 17 14.13 -7.62 -11.47
CA LEU A 17 13.82 -7.25 -10.07
C LEU A 17 14.59 -6.00 -9.61
N TYR A 18 15.81 -5.80 -10.09
CA TYR A 18 16.61 -4.58 -9.86
C TYR A 18 16.01 -3.35 -10.54
N LEU A 19 15.46 -3.48 -11.74
CA LEU A 19 14.85 -2.35 -12.48
C LEU A 19 13.57 -1.84 -11.84
N VAL A 20 12.78 -2.68 -11.18
CA VAL A 20 11.55 -2.25 -10.45
C VAL A 20 11.90 -1.50 -9.17
N THR A 21 13.03 -1.79 -8.53
CA THR A 21 13.48 -1.07 -7.32
C THR A 21 14.25 0.22 -7.64
N LEU A 22 14.72 0.40 -8.89
CA LEU A 22 15.53 1.55 -9.32
C LEU A 22 14.75 2.86 -9.43
N ASN A 23 13.43 2.85 -9.35
CA ASN A 23 12.59 4.05 -9.51
C ASN A 23 11.99 4.58 -8.18
N ALA A 24 12.23 3.93 -7.07
CA ALA A 24 11.74 4.41 -5.77
C ALA A 24 12.72 5.44 -5.20
N LYS A 25 12.28 6.69 -5.11
CA LYS A 25 13.06 7.75 -4.45
C LYS A 25 12.98 7.56 -2.94
N VAL A 26 14.13 7.51 -2.28
CA VAL A 26 14.24 7.60 -0.82
C VAL A 26 14.20 9.07 -0.42
N HIS A 27 13.38 9.37 0.58
CA HIS A 27 13.26 10.74 1.10
C HIS A 27 14.05 10.89 2.40
N ILE A 28 14.76 12.00 2.49
CA ILE A 28 15.48 12.45 3.68
C ILE A 28 14.53 13.38 4.43
N PRO A 29 14.34 13.23 5.75
CA PRO A 29 13.55 14.19 6.51
C PRO A 29 14.23 15.56 6.52
N THR A 30 13.42 16.62 6.51
CA THR A 30 13.92 18.02 6.56
C THR A 30 14.24 18.47 7.98
N GLU A 31 13.73 17.76 8.97
CA GLU A 31 14.02 17.97 10.39
C GLU A 31 14.34 16.63 11.05
N ASN A 32 15.27 16.62 11.99
CA ASN A 32 15.75 15.45 12.75
C ASN A 32 16.47 14.41 11.87
N GLU A 33 17.74 14.68 11.57
CA GLU A 33 18.56 13.88 10.65
C GLU A 33 19.29 12.67 11.31
N LYS A 34 18.97 12.30 12.55
CA LYS A 34 19.57 11.12 13.18
C LYS A 34 19.26 9.87 12.36
N ASN A 35 20.24 9.35 11.67
CA ASN A 35 20.07 8.16 10.84
C ASN A 35 20.87 6.97 11.37
N ILE A 36 20.58 5.81 10.81
CA ILE A 36 21.30 4.55 11.03
C ILE A 36 21.26 3.73 9.76
N GLU A 37 22.35 3.05 9.46
CA GLU A 37 22.38 2.07 8.37
C GLU A 37 22.01 0.68 8.90
N LEU A 38 20.94 0.10 8.32
CA LEU A 38 20.49 -1.25 8.61
C LEU A 38 20.85 -2.20 7.48
N THR A 39 21.50 -3.30 7.81
CA THR A 39 21.82 -4.37 6.87
C THR A 39 20.62 -5.32 6.76
N ILE A 40 20.00 -5.36 5.58
CA ILE A 40 18.83 -6.17 5.27
C ILE A 40 19.10 -7.00 4.01
N GLY A 41 19.13 -8.32 4.13
CA GLY A 41 19.43 -9.20 3.00
C GLY A 41 20.79 -8.90 2.35
N GLY A 42 21.80 -8.54 3.15
CA GLY A 42 23.14 -8.22 2.69
C GLY A 42 23.30 -6.83 2.04
N LYS A 43 22.26 -5.98 2.08
CA LYS A 43 22.31 -4.60 1.60
C LYS A 43 22.11 -3.62 2.73
N GLU A 44 22.75 -2.46 2.62
CA GLU A 44 22.61 -1.37 3.58
C GLU A 44 21.47 -0.44 3.16
N TRP A 45 20.69 -0.02 4.16
CA TRP A 45 19.50 0.82 4.00
C TRP A 45 19.48 1.88 5.08
N THR A 46 19.43 3.14 4.69
CA THR A 46 19.32 4.27 5.62
C THR A 46 17.93 4.34 6.22
N TYR A 47 17.88 4.39 7.55
CA TYR A 47 16.68 4.64 8.35
C TYR A 47 16.91 5.84 9.25
N TYR A 48 15.85 6.56 9.60
CA TYR A 48 15.90 7.75 10.47
C TYR A 48 15.22 7.45 11.79
N GLU A 49 15.83 7.88 12.89
CA GLU A 49 15.28 7.68 14.23
C GLU A 49 14.07 8.59 14.45
N LEU A 50 12.94 7.99 14.82
CA LEU A 50 11.73 8.70 15.19
C LEU A 50 11.78 9.04 16.67
N ASP A 51 12.42 10.16 17.00
CA ASP A 51 12.54 10.67 18.37
C ASP A 51 11.37 11.63 18.70
N ASP A 52 11.48 12.89 18.31
CA ASP A 52 10.42 13.90 18.51
C ASP A 52 9.52 14.07 17.27
N GLY A 53 9.87 13.43 16.18
CA GLY A 53 9.14 13.46 14.90
C GLY A 53 10.06 13.58 13.71
N LEU A 54 9.54 13.20 12.53
CA LEU A 54 10.20 13.35 11.24
C LEU A 54 9.27 14.14 10.31
N ILE A 55 9.83 15.11 9.60
CA ILE A 55 9.11 15.91 8.62
C ILE A 55 9.73 15.67 7.25
N TYR A 56 8.89 15.39 6.27
CA TYR A 56 9.26 15.24 4.87
C TYR A 56 8.45 16.22 4.04
N ASP A 57 9.12 17.13 3.35
CA ASP A 57 8.50 18.12 2.49
C ASP A 57 8.62 17.73 1.00
N ASP A 58 7.79 18.35 0.18
CA ASP A 58 7.82 18.24 -1.29
C ASP A 58 7.64 16.81 -1.84
N ILE A 59 7.00 15.90 -1.07
CA ILE A 59 6.78 14.54 -1.53
C ILE A 59 5.88 14.55 -2.76
N GLY A 60 6.40 14.00 -3.87
CA GLY A 60 5.68 13.91 -5.14
C GLY A 60 5.86 15.10 -6.08
N LYS A 61 6.46 16.21 -5.66
CA LYS A 61 6.69 17.41 -6.47
C LYS A 61 7.50 17.16 -7.75
N GLN A 62 8.38 16.16 -7.71
CA GLN A 62 9.24 15.79 -8.84
C GLN A 62 8.56 14.98 -9.94
N TYR A 63 7.29 14.59 -9.76
CA TYR A 63 6.56 13.79 -10.73
C TYR A 63 5.60 14.66 -11.54
N ASP A 64 5.26 14.24 -12.75
CA ASP A 64 4.34 14.97 -13.63
C ASP A 64 2.91 15.01 -13.07
N ILE A 65 2.26 16.16 -13.20
CA ILE A 65 0.87 16.36 -12.75
C ILE A 65 -0.06 15.42 -13.50
N GLY A 66 -1.00 14.81 -12.78
CA GLY A 66 -2.02 13.91 -13.33
C GLY A 66 -1.77 12.43 -13.06
N ASP A 67 -0.56 12.07 -12.62
CA ASP A 67 -0.25 10.71 -12.15
C ASP A 67 -0.57 10.54 -10.65
N SER A 68 -0.42 9.32 -10.16
CA SER A 68 -0.44 9.01 -8.74
C SER A 68 0.93 8.54 -8.28
N ILE A 69 1.27 8.84 -7.04
CA ILE A 69 2.45 8.29 -6.38
C ILE A 69 2.02 7.27 -5.34
N GLN A 70 2.78 6.20 -5.21
CA GLN A 70 2.78 5.36 -4.04
C GLN A 70 3.87 5.87 -3.10
N VAL A 71 3.49 6.23 -1.89
CA VAL A 71 4.40 6.52 -0.78
C VAL A 71 4.42 5.32 0.14
N SER A 72 5.61 4.85 0.51
CA SER A 72 5.78 3.71 1.41
C SER A 72 6.56 4.14 2.63
N ILE A 73 6.01 3.87 3.82
CA ILE A 73 6.66 4.08 5.11
C ILE A 73 7.05 2.72 5.66
N TYR A 74 8.34 2.50 5.83
CA TYR A 74 8.90 1.33 6.48
C TYR A 74 9.28 1.71 7.90
N SER A 75 8.87 0.89 8.87
CA SER A 75 9.16 1.13 10.28
C SER A 75 9.74 -0.11 10.94
N ARG A 76 10.72 0.08 11.82
CA ARG A 76 11.33 -0.97 12.63
C ARG A 76 11.58 -0.47 14.03
N THR A 77 11.62 -1.36 15.00
CA THR A 77 11.99 -1.03 16.37
C THR A 77 13.12 -1.93 16.86
N ILE A 78 13.87 -1.46 17.83
CA ILE A 78 14.92 -2.24 18.47
C ILE A 78 14.30 -3.38 19.26
N MET A 79 14.90 -4.56 19.16
CA MET A 79 14.54 -5.77 19.90
C MET A 79 15.62 -6.06 20.96
N ALA A 80 15.20 -6.57 22.12
CA ALA A 80 16.14 -6.91 23.20
C ALA A 80 17.02 -8.14 22.86
N SER A 81 16.56 -8.97 21.90
CA SER A 81 17.32 -10.11 21.39
C SER A 81 16.73 -10.60 20.07
N PRO A 82 17.53 -11.22 19.20
CA PRO A 82 17.03 -11.79 17.95
C PRO A 82 15.95 -12.85 18.20
N GLY A 83 14.87 -12.77 17.44
CA GLY A 83 14.01 -13.93 17.12
C GLY A 83 12.91 -14.32 18.09
N LYS A 84 12.72 -13.72 19.27
CA LYS A 84 11.83 -14.37 20.26
C LYS A 84 10.68 -13.59 20.87
N LYS A 85 10.56 -12.28 20.73
CA LYS A 85 9.42 -11.58 21.35
C LYS A 85 8.83 -10.55 20.39
N ASN A 86 7.52 -10.59 20.27
CA ASN A 86 6.78 -9.49 19.64
C ASN A 86 6.97 -8.21 20.43
N LYS A 87 7.29 -7.12 19.74
CA LYS A 87 7.32 -5.79 20.32
C LYS A 87 6.23 -4.94 19.71
N LYS A 88 5.48 -4.24 20.55
CA LYS A 88 4.48 -3.27 20.13
C LYS A 88 5.12 -1.91 19.99
N TYR A 89 4.75 -1.17 18.96
CA TYR A 89 5.12 0.23 18.75
C TYR A 89 4.06 0.90 17.88
N GLY A 90 4.02 2.21 17.91
CA GLY A 90 3.09 2.98 17.12
C GLY A 90 3.56 4.39 16.86
N PHE A 91 3.02 4.96 15.81
CA PHE A 91 3.26 6.33 15.40
C PHE A 91 2.02 6.89 14.73
N ARG A 92 1.95 8.19 14.61
CA ARG A 92 0.93 8.91 13.85
C ARG A 92 1.55 9.52 12.61
N VAL A 93 0.77 9.56 11.54
CA VAL A 93 1.17 10.18 10.27
C VAL A 93 0.17 11.25 9.93
N THR A 94 0.65 12.46 9.70
CA THR A 94 -0.12 13.59 9.20
C THR A 94 0.30 13.90 7.78
N ILE A 95 -0.64 13.98 6.85
CA ILE A 95 -0.40 14.35 5.45
C ILE A 95 -0.98 15.74 5.22
N ASN A 96 -0.12 16.72 4.96
CA ASN A 96 -0.46 18.13 5.00
C ASN A 96 -1.08 18.50 6.36
N ASP A 97 -2.23 19.17 6.35
CA ASP A 97 -2.96 19.61 7.56
C ASP A 97 -4.16 18.71 7.87
N ASN A 98 -4.19 17.48 7.34
CA ASN A 98 -5.27 16.53 7.61
C ASN A 98 -5.16 15.95 9.03
N GLU A 99 -6.26 15.34 9.50
CA GLU A 99 -6.27 14.61 10.76
C GLU A 99 -5.19 13.51 10.80
N PRO A 100 -4.46 13.38 11.92
CA PRO A 100 -3.41 12.39 12.07
C PRO A 100 -3.93 10.97 12.08
N LEU A 101 -3.31 10.11 11.29
CA LEU A 101 -3.58 8.67 11.27
C LEU A 101 -2.69 7.95 12.28
N GLN A 102 -3.30 7.17 13.17
CA GLN A 102 -2.56 6.37 14.14
C GLN A 102 -2.29 4.97 13.61
N LEU A 103 -1.03 4.58 13.61
CA LEU A 103 -0.56 3.28 13.16
C LEU A 103 0.07 2.51 14.33
N LYS A 104 -0.41 1.29 14.56
CA LYS A 104 0.08 0.43 15.64
C LYS A 104 0.53 -0.91 15.09
N TYR A 105 1.68 -1.34 15.49
CA TYR A 105 2.29 -2.61 15.06
C TYR A 105 2.64 -3.50 16.25
N LYS A 106 2.56 -4.80 16.01
CA LYS A 106 3.14 -5.84 16.84
C LYS A 106 4.01 -6.69 15.93
N LYS A 107 5.33 -6.55 16.00
CA LYS A 107 6.28 -7.21 15.11
C LYS A 107 7.29 -8.04 15.87
N GLU A 108 7.65 -9.19 15.28
CA GLU A 108 8.70 -10.07 15.74
C GLU A 108 10.09 -9.53 15.42
N GLY A 109 11.10 -10.06 16.10
CA GLY A 109 12.49 -9.82 15.76
C GLY A 109 12.85 -10.40 14.39
N SER A 110 13.88 -9.85 13.78
CA SER A 110 14.46 -10.28 12.51
C SER A 110 15.98 -10.39 12.62
N ASP A 111 16.61 -10.88 11.57
CA ASP A 111 18.06 -10.96 11.36
C ASP A 111 18.70 -9.64 10.92
N VAL A 112 17.94 -8.56 10.90
CA VAL A 112 18.42 -7.22 10.54
C VAL A 112 19.36 -6.71 11.62
N THR A 113 20.52 -6.22 11.20
CA THR A 113 21.60 -5.72 12.05
C THR A 113 22.01 -4.31 11.62
N SER A 114 22.89 -3.69 12.41
CA SER A 114 23.57 -2.46 12.06
C SER A 114 25.05 -2.53 12.50
N LEU A 115 25.93 -2.03 11.66
CA LEU A 115 27.36 -1.92 12.00
C LEU A 115 27.60 -0.84 13.06
N GLU A 116 26.78 0.21 13.07
CA GLU A 116 26.90 1.30 14.04
C GLU A 116 26.47 0.90 15.46
N ARG A 117 25.61 -0.13 15.57
CA ARG A 117 25.10 -0.66 16.86
C ARG A 117 25.23 -2.18 16.90
N PRO A 118 26.46 -2.69 16.99
CA PRO A 118 26.72 -4.11 17.02
C PRO A 118 26.04 -4.78 18.22
N GLY A 119 25.47 -5.96 18.00
CA GLY A 119 24.76 -6.72 19.04
C GLY A 119 23.29 -6.31 19.23
N TRP A 120 22.81 -5.29 18.54
CA TRP A 120 21.39 -4.95 18.51
C TRP A 120 20.69 -5.69 17.36
N SER A 121 19.44 -6.09 17.59
CA SER A 121 18.58 -6.62 16.56
C SER A 121 17.35 -5.74 16.35
N TYR A 122 16.72 -5.86 15.21
CA TYR A 122 15.58 -5.05 14.82
C TYR A 122 14.37 -5.92 14.48
N SER A 123 13.18 -5.35 14.63
CA SER A 123 11.95 -6.04 14.28
C SER A 123 11.84 -6.29 12.78
N LYS A 124 10.98 -7.23 12.36
CA LYS A 124 10.43 -7.25 11.01
C LYS A 124 9.80 -5.88 10.70
N SER A 125 9.81 -5.48 9.43
CA SER A 125 9.27 -4.18 9.04
C SER A 125 7.75 -4.10 9.26
N GLY A 126 7.29 -3.01 9.83
CA GLY A 126 5.94 -2.53 9.64
C GLY A 126 5.92 -1.68 8.36
N ILE A 127 5.02 -1.97 7.44
CA ILE A 127 4.95 -1.27 6.17
C ILE A 127 3.58 -0.64 6.03
N TRP A 128 3.58 0.62 5.59
CA TRP A 128 2.39 1.38 5.31
C TRP A 128 2.48 2.03 3.93
N TYR A 129 1.40 1.98 3.17
CA TYR A 129 1.33 2.51 1.82
C TYR A 129 0.25 3.58 1.69
N PHE A 130 0.61 4.69 1.02
CA PHE A 130 -0.32 5.73 0.61
C PHE A 130 -0.34 5.84 -0.90
N TYR A 131 -1.53 6.08 -1.45
CA TYR A 131 -1.70 6.42 -2.85
C TYR A 131 -2.22 7.85 -2.94
N LEU A 132 -1.36 8.75 -3.34
CA LEU A 132 -1.65 10.17 -3.42
C LEU A 132 -1.67 10.63 -4.88
N PRO A 133 -2.65 11.46 -5.29
CA PRO A 133 -2.62 12.11 -6.59
C PRO A 133 -1.43 13.08 -6.64
N ILE A 134 -0.76 13.21 -7.78
CA ILE A 134 0.34 14.16 -7.92
C ILE A 134 -0.22 15.57 -7.98
N LYS A 135 0.27 16.42 -7.09
CA LYS A 135 -0.02 17.86 -7.03
C LYS A 135 1.28 18.65 -7.22
N GLY A 136 1.22 19.74 -7.94
CA GLY A 136 2.40 20.58 -8.23
C GLY A 136 3.18 21.06 -7.00
N ASN A 137 2.49 21.26 -5.88
CA ASN A 137 3.12 21.70 -4.62
C ASN A 137 3.69 20.54 -3.78
N GLY A 138 3.48 19.26 -4.21
CA GLY A 138 3.86 18.11 -3.40
C GLY A 138 3.03 17.96 -2.12
N TYR A 139 3.51 17.08 -1.23
CA TYR A 139 2.91 16.80 0.07
C TYR A 139 3.93 16.99 1.19
N LYS A 140 3.46 17.52 2.31
CA LYS A 140 4.17 17.49 3.58
C LYS A 140 3.70 16.27 4.37
N ILE A 141 4.62 15.42 4.78
CA ILE A 141 4.33 14.23 5.59
C ILE A 141 5.07 14.39 6.92
N LYS A 142 4.30 14.45 8.01
CA LYS A 142 4.82 14.48 9.37
C LYS A 142 4.58 13.14 10.03
N ILE A 143 5.59 12.57 10.68
CA ILE A 143 5.50 11.32 11.41
C ILE A 143 5.93 11.57 12.84
N GLU A 144 5.10 11.20 13.83
CA GLU A 144 5.35 11.41 15.26
C GLU A 144 5.16 10.11 16.03
N PRO A 145 5.97 9.77 17.03
CA PRO A 145 5.77 8.58 17.84
C PRO A 145 4.48 8.72 18.67
N LEU A 146 3.77 7.63 18.92
CA LEU A 146 2.65 7.59 19.87
C LEU A 146 3.17 7.60 21.33
N ASP A 147 4.31 6.95 21.54
CA ASP A 147 4.98 6.83 22.82
C ASP A 147 6.48 7.09 22.64
N ARG A 148 7.15 7.66 23.63
CA ARG A 148 8.61 7.88 23.60
C ARG A 148 9.43 6.59 23.60
N LYS A 149 8.84 5.47 23.96
CA LYS A 149 9.46 4.13 23.89
C LYS A 149 8.49 3.16 23.25
N PRO A 150 8.94 2.23 22.42
CA PRO A 150 10.34 1.97 22.05
C PRO A 150 10.86 2.91 20.96
N VAL A 151 12.18 2.98 20.80
CA VAL A 151 12.82 3.67 19.67
C VAL A 151 12.39 3.05 18.36
N ILE A 152 11.94 3.88 17.43
CA ILE A 152 11.44 3.49 16.12
C ILE A 152 12.35 4.09 15.04
N TYR A 153 12.67 3.31 14.05
CA TYR A 153 13.43 3.73 12.87
C TYR A 153 12.53 3.70 11.64
N MET A 154 12.56 4.76 10.86
CA MET A 154 11.67 5.02 9.74
C MET A 154 12.44 5.20 8.44
N ARG A 155 11.85 4.73 7.35
CA ARG A 155 12.33 5.02 6.01
C ARG A 155 11.12 5.31 5.13
N LEU A 156 11.14 6.45 4.44
CA LEU A 156 10.09 6.85 3.52
C LEU A 156 10.59 6.78 2.09
N THR A 157 9.81 6.15 1.23
CA THR A 157 10.08 6.10 -0.22
C THR A 157 8.87 6.50 -1.03
N SER A 158 9.07 7.00 -2.23
CA SER A 158 7.98 7.21 -3.18
C SER A 158 8.38 6.78 -4.59
N HIS A 159 7.41 6.38 -5.38
CA HIS A 159 7.57 6.16 -6.81
C HIS A 159 6.29 6.54 -7.58
N SER A 160 6.47 6.99 -8.81
CA SER A 160 5.35 7.27 -9.72
C SER A 160 4.75 5.98 -10.24
N ILE A 161 3.43 5.96 -10.37
CA ILE A 161 2.70 4.82 -10.92
C ILE A 161 2.27 5.17 -12.34
N LYS A 162 3.17 4.99 -13.29
CA LYS A 162 2.87 5.04 -14.73
C LYS A 162 2.98 3.62 -15.30
N LYS A 163 1.85 3.04 -15.67
CA LYS A 163 1.85 1.74 -16.37
C LYS A 163 0.93 1.82 -17.58
N LYS A 164 1.54 1.77 -18.78
CA LYS A 164 0.81 1.55 -20.03
C LYS A 164 0.71 0.05 -20.26
N GLY A 165 -0.48 -0.46 -20.60
CA GLY A 165 -0.68 -1.87 -20.83
C GLY A 165 -2.15 -2.25 -20.84
N ARG A 166 -2.41 -3.54 -21.09
CA ARG A 166 -3.76 -4.11 -21.06
C ARG A 166 -4.12 -4.62 -19.68
N PHE A 167 -5.40 -4.57 -19.38
CA PHE A 167 -5.95 -5.03 -18.12
C PHE A 167 -6.97 -6.15 -18.36
N THR A 168 -6.69 -7.33 -17.84
CA THR A 168 -7.62 -8.48 -17.83
C THR A 168 -8.24 -8.63 -16.45
N GLU A 169 -9.53 -8.80 -16.38
CA GLU A 169 -10.26 -8.91 -15.11
C GLU A 169 -10.01 -10.26 -14.44
N ILE A 170 -9.61 -10.23 -13.15
CA ILE A 170 -9.51 -11.43 -12.31
C ILE A 170 -10.86 -11.66 -11.66
N ILE A 171 -11.49 -12.76 -11.96
CA ILE A 171 -12.83 -13.14 -11.50
C ILE A 171 -12.84 -14.39 -10.61
N LYS A 172 -11.69 -15.06 -10.46
CA LYS A 172 -11.60 -16.30 -9.68
C LYS A 172 -11.40 -15.98 -8.21
N THR A 173 -12.46 -16.12 -7.42
CA THR A 173 -12.41 -16.05 -5.97
C THR A 173 -12.47 -17.44 -5.35
N VAL A 174 -11.85 -17.59 -4.19
CA VAL A 174 -11.92 -18.84 -3.41
C VAL A 174 -13.28 -18.96 -2.72
N ASN A 175 -13.88 -17.85 -2.32
CA ASN A 175 -15.08 -17.82 -1.46
C ASN A 175 -16.41 -17.76 -2.21
N HIS A 176 -16.44 -17.78 -3.54
CA HIS A 176 -17.64 -17.77 -4.39
C HIS A 176 -18.73 -16.73 -4.02
N GLN A 177 -18.34 -15.58 -3.52
CA GLN A 177 -19.30 -14.54 -3.13
C GLN A 177 -19.96 -13.85 -4.34
N ALA A 178 -21.22 -13.45 -4.16
CA ALA A 178 -21.95 -12.69 -5.17
C ALA A 178 -21.28 -11.34 -5.44
N ARG A 179 -21.19 -10.99 -6.72
CA ARG A 179 -20.67 -9.69 -7.15
C ARG A 179 -21.78 -8.66 -7.21
N ILE A 180 -21.47 -7.45 -6.78
CA ILE A 180 -22.38 -6.31 -6.83
C ILE A 180 -22.13 -5.53 -8.11
N LYS A 181 -23.20 -5.04 -8.73
CA LYS A 181 -23.13 -4.21 -9.93
C LYS A 181 -23.05 -2.73 -9.54
N ILE A 182 -22.01 -2.05 -10.02
CA ILE A 182 -21.89 -0.59 -9.92
C ILE A 182 -22.04 0.01 -11.30
N GLU A 183 -22.99 0.92 -11.43
CA GLU A 183 -23.19 1.75 -12.62
C GLU A 183 -22.31 2.99 -12.55
N THR A 184 -21.73 3.39 -13.67
CA THR A 184 -21.01 4.65 -13.83
C THR A 184 -21.46 5.35 -15.11
N LYS A 185 -21.98 6.55 -14.98
CA LYS A 185 -22.33 7.41 -16.11
C LYS A 185 -21.06 8.04 -16.68
N ARG A 186 -20.90 7.98 -17.99
CA ARG A 186 -19.81 8.66 -18.69
C ARG A 186 -20.32 9.95 -19.30
N THR A 187 -19.73 11.06 -18.93
CA THR A 187 -20.10 12.41 -19.36
C THR A 187 -19.16 13.03 -20.40
N GLY A 188 -18.07 12.35 -20.75
CA GLY A 188 -17.06 12.85 -21.70
C GLY A 188 -17.53 12.84 -23.17
N ASP A 189 -17.04 13.79 -23.95
CA ASP A 189 -17.47 14.08 -25.33
C ASP A 189 -17.35 12.91 -26.32
N GLN A 190 -16.52 11.91 -26.05
CA GLN A 190 -16.31 10.80 -26.99
C GLN A 190 -17.16 9.55 -26.74
N LYS A 191 -17.75 9.38 -25.55
CA LYS A 191 -18.60 8.21 -25.24
C LYS A 191 -19.58 8.55 -24.12
N LYS A 192 -20.73 9.12 -24.48
CA LYS A 192 -21.87 9.20 -23.53
C LYS A 192 -22.47 7.82 -23.34
N GLY A 193 -22.76 7.43 -22.11
CA GLY A 193 -23.42 6.16 -21.80
C GLY A 193 -23.20 5.71 -20.37
N THR A 194 -23.80 4.60 -20.01
CA THR A 194 -23.65 3.96 -18.69
C THR A 194 -22.84 2.69 -18.85
N ILE A 195 -21.89 2.51 -17.95
CA ILE A 195 -21.11 1.28 -17.86
C ILE A 195 -21.43 0.61 -16.54
N THR A 196 -21.77 -0.67 -16.62
CA THR A 196 -21.93 -1.52 -15.46
C THR A 196 -20.67 -2.35 -15.23
N THR A 197 -20.16 -2.34 -14.02
CA THR A 197 -19.00 -3.12 -13.59
C THR A 197 -19.34 -3.99 -12.39
N LEU A 198 -18.66 -5.14 -12.29
CA LEU A 198 -18.87 -6.11 -11.22
C LEU A 198 -17.79 -5.95 -10.16
N TRP A 199 -18.21 -5.93 -8.89
CA TRP A 199 -17.37 -5.70 -7.73
C TRP A 199 -17.65 -6.73 -6.63
N TYR A 200 -16.64 -7.05 -5.85
CA TYR A 200 -16.78 -7.86 -4.64
C TYR A 200 -16.94 -6.94 -3.43
N SER A 201 -17.89 -7.23 -2.55
CA SER A 201 -18.06 -6.46 -1.32
C SER A 201 -17.21 -7.04 -0.20
N LEU A 202 -16.63 -6.14 0.59
CA LEU A 202 -15.97 -6.44 1.85
C LEU A 202 -16.63 -5.63 2.95
N ASN A 203 -16.81 -6.23 4.09
CA ASN A 203 -17.20 -5.57 5.32
C ASN A 203 -16.45 -6.21 6.49
N GLU A 204 -16.75 -5.81 7.71
CA GLU A 204 -16.12 -6.35 8.91
C GLU A 204 -16.19 -7.88 9.04
N ARG A 205 -17.23 -8.50 8.46
CA ARG A 205 -17.50 -9.94 8.56
C ARG A 205 -17.08 -10.72 7.32
N ASN A 206 -16.85 -10.04 6.19
CA ASN A 206 -16.58 -10.67 4.90
C ASN A 206 -15.22 -10.24 4.37
N GLN A 207 -14.29 -11.18 4.35
CA GLN A 207 -13.03 -11.06 3.63
C GLN A 207 -13.18 -11.64 2.22
N GLN A 208 -12.42 -11.12 1.27
CA GLN A 208 -12.34 -11.68 -0.09
C GLN A 208 -10.98 -12.30 -0.32
N GLN A 209 -10.98 -13.54 -0.75
CA GLN A 209 -9.77 -14.26 -1.08
C GLN A 209 -9.73 -14.59 -2.58
N PHE A 210 -8.61 -14.27 -3.21
CA PHE A 210 -8.35 -14.53 -4.62
C PHE A 210 -7.15 -15.46 -4.78
N GLU A 211 -7.28 -16.43 -5.69
CA GLU A 211 -6.15 -17.23 -6.18
C GLU A 211 -5.57 -16.51 -7.39
N ILE A 212 -4.29 -16.14 -7.32
CA ILE A 212 -3.60 -15.40 -8.38
C ILE A 212 -2.31 -16.14 -8.71
N ASN A 213 -2.08 -16.38 -10.00
CA ASN A 213 -0.84 -16.97 -10.47
C ASN A 213 0.15 -15.88 -10.87
N GLY A 214 1.38 -16.01 -10.41
CA GLY A 214 2.50 -15.17 -10.80
C GLY A 214 3.50 -15.90 -11.73
N PRO A 215 4.50 -15.18 -12.24
CA PRO A 215 4.77 -13.78 -11.97
C PRO A 215 3.80 -12.85 -12.71
N SER A 216 3.15 -11.96 -11.98
CA SER A 216 2.23 -10.99 -12.60
C SER A 216 2.15 -9.69 -11.79
N THR A 217 1.54 -8.67 -12.39
CA THR A 217 1.22 -7.42 -11.68
C THR A 217 -0.29 -7.24 -11.69
N VAL A 218 -0.86 -7.03 -10.50
CA VAL A 218 -2.30 -6.87 -10.33
C VAL A 218 -2.63 -5.48 -9.84
N ARG A 219 -3.61 -4.84 -10.46
CA ARG A 219 -4.21 -3.60 -9.99
C ARG A 219 -5.53 -3.90 -9.29
N ILE A 220 -5.61 -3.50 -8.05
CA ILE A 220 -6.80 -3.62 -7.21
C ILE A 220 -7.48 -2.26 -7.19
N TYR A 221 -8.70 -2.19 -7.73
CA TYR A 221 -9.55 -1.02 -7.64
C TYR A 221 -10.42 -1.15 -6.41
N SER A 222 -10.66 -0.04 -5.72
CA SER A 222 -11.49 0.00 -4.53
C SER A 222 -12.43 1.21 -4.53
N ARG A 223 -13.58 1.05 -3.91
CA ARG A 223 -14.59 2.08 -3.63
C ARG A 223 -15.25 1.76 -2.32
N ILE A 224 -15.74 2.76 -1.60
CA ILE A 224 -16.60 2.54 -0.44
C ILE A 224 -18.03 2.98 -0.73
N LEU A 225 -18.97 2.40 0.00
CA LEU A 225 -20.31 2.94 0.11
C LEU A 225 -20.18 4.30 0.82
N PHE A 226 -20.74 5.35 0.22
CA PHE A 226 -20.49 6.70 0.67
C PHE A 226 -21.67 7.26 1.45
N ASP A 227 -21.45 7.70 2.69
CA ASP A 227 -22.47 8.40 3.47
C ASP A 227 -22.82 9.73 2.77
N SER A 228 -24.12 10.01 2.67
CA SER A 228 -24.65 11.19 2.00
C SER A 228 -24.20 12.51 2.62
N ASN A 229 -23.81 12.50 3.88
CA ASN A 229 -23.52 13.71 4.67
C ASN A 229 -22.04 14.10 4.70
N GLN A 230 -21.15 13.26 4.15
CA GLN A 230 -19.71 13.54 4.14
C GLN A 230 -19.24 13.96 2.75
N LEU A 231 -18.23 14.82 2.67
CA LEU A 231 -17.58 15.23 1.42
C LEU A 231 -16.39 14.34 1.07
N MET A 232 -15.71 13.84 2.09
CA MET A 232 -14.53 12.99 2.00
C MET A 232 -14.63 11.87 3.04
N GLU A 233 -14.12 10.71 2.70
CA GLU A 233 -14.02 9.56 3.60
C GLU A 233 -12.66 8.87 3.44
N ASP A 234 -12.22 8.30 4.54
CA ASP A 234 -10.99 7.53 4.62
C ASP A 234 -11.31 6.05 4.81
N TYR A 235 -10.50 5.19 4.20
CA TYR A 235 -10.63 3.76 4.41
C TYR A 235 -9.30 3.04 4.26
N TYR A 236 -9.26 1.82 4.77
CA TYR A 236 -8.04 1.01 4.81
C TYR A 236 -8.32 -0.38 4.27
N ILE A 237 -7.43 -0.86 3.42
CA ILE A 237 -7.44 -2.23 2.94
C ILE A 237 -6.27 -2.97 3.56
N PHE A 238 -6.57 -4.00 4.32
CA PHE A 238 -5.58 -4.91 4.84
C PHE A 238 -5.37 -6.07 3.87
N VAL A 239 -4.13 -6.37 3.52
CA VAL A 239 -3.78 -7.39 2.53
C VAL A 239 -2.88 -8.43 3.14
N ARG A 240 -3.24 -9.70 2.93
CA ARG A 240 -2.42 -10.88 3.26
C ARG A 240 -2.10 -11.64 1.99
N GLU A 241 -0.88 -12.17 1.93
CA GLU A 241 -0.42 -13.13 0.95
C GLU A 241 -0.13 -14.45 1.65
N ASP A 242 -0.79 -15.54 1.27
CA ASP A 242 -0.64 -16.88 1.87
C ASP A 242 -0.74 -16.87 3.41
N GLY A 243 -1.67 -16.05 3.93
CA GLY A 243 -1.88 -15.85 5.36
C GLY A 243 -0.89 -14.91 6.06
N ILE A 244 0.13 -14.40 5.36
CA ILE A 244 1.13 -13.46 5.88
C ILE A 244 0.70 -12.04 5.61
N ASP A 245 0.75 -11.18 6.62
CA ASP A 245 0.45 -9.75 6.49
C ASP A 245 1.48 -9.07 5.60
N ILE A 246 1.08 -8.58 4.42
CA ILE A 246 1.96 -7.86 3.51
C ILE A 246 1.80 -6.34 3.60
N GLY A 247 0.66 -5.84 4.01
CA GLY A 247 0.51 -4.41 4.23
C GLY A 247 -0.92 -3.96 4.48
N THR A 248 -1.03 -2.73 4.96
CA THR A 248 -2.27 -1.98 5.07
C THR A 248 -2.19 -0.77 4.13
N TYR A 249 -3.22 -0.58 3.33
CA TYR A 249 -3.27 0.47 2.32
C TYR A 249 -4.33 1.49 2.73
N TYR A 250 -3.90 2.72 2.89
CA TYR A 250 -4.76 3.87 3.21
C TYR A 250 -5.20 4.58 1.95
N PHE A 251 -6.46 4.98 1.93
CA PHE A 251 -7.03 5.80 0.89
C PHE A 251 -7.93 6.88 1.48
N GLN A 252 -7.81 8.08 0.93
CA GLN A 252 -8.77 9.15 1.07
C GLN A 252 -9.54 9.29 -0.24
N THR A 253 -10.86 9.40 -0.17
CA THR A 253 -11.72 9.43 -1.34
C THR A 253 -12.88 10.41 -1.17
N GLU A 254 -13.42 10.84 -2.29
CA GLU A 254 -14.56 11.73 -2.38
C GLU A 254 -15.78 10.96 -2.91
N LYS A 255 -16.96 11.52 -2.67
CA LYS A 255 -18.21 11.04 -3.25
C LYS A 255 -18.15 11.04 -4.78
N SER A 256 -18.63 9.98 -5.42
CA SER A 256 -18.80 9.95 -6.87
C SER A 256 -20.18 10.51 -7.23
N ILE A 257 -20.22 11.51 -8.09
CA ILE A 257 -21.47 12.03 -8.65
C ILE A 257 -21.96 11.18 -9.85
N GLU A 258 -21.12 10.28 -10.36
CA GLU A 258 -21.37 9.53 -11.58
C GLU A 258 -21.64 8.04 -11.32
N SER A 259 -21.38 7.55 -10.11
CA SER A 259 -21.43 6.11 -9.82
C SER A 259 -22.32 5.78 -8.63
N SER A 260 -23.12 4.71 -8.79
CA SER A 260 -23.99 4.16 -7.74
C SER A 260 -24.09 2.64 -7.84
N VAL A 261 -24.47 2.00 -6.76
CA VAL A 261 -24.88 0.59 -6.76
C VAL A 261 -26.15 0.46 -7.62
N LEU A 262 -26.15 -0.49 -8.57
CA LEU A 262 -27.23 -0.59 -9.56
C LEU A 262 -28.60 -0.81 -8.91
N ASP A 263 -28.68 -1.73 -7.97
CA ASP A 263 -29.95 -2.18 -7.40
C ASP A 263 -30.47 -1.24 -6.29
N SER A 264 -29.59 -0.81 -5.36
CA SER A 264 -29.98 0.05 -4.23
C SER A 264 -29.93 1.55 -4.56
N LYS A 265 -29.27 1.93 -5.66
CA LYS A 265 -28.98 3.33 -6.03
C LYS A 265 -28.14 4.10 -5.01
N GLU A 266 -27.59 3.43 -4.03
CA GLU A 266 -26.67 4.01 -3.06
C GLU A 266 -25.42 4.56 -3.75
N THR A 267 -24.97 5.71 -3.29
CA THR A 267 -23.79 6.38 -3.85
C THR A 267 -22.52 5.69 -3.39
N VAL A 268 -21.56 5.56 -4.29
CA VAL A 268 -20.21 5.07 -3.98
C VAL A 268 -19.19 6.17 -4.13
N SER A 269 -18.02 5.97 -3.54
CA SER A 269 -16.89 6.89 -3.70
C SER A 269 -16.31 6.88 -5.12
N LYS A 270 -15.52 7.91 -5.44
CA LYS A 270 -14.56 7.81 -6.54
C LYS A 270 -13.64 6.60 -6.30
N TRP A 271 -13.26 5.89 -7.35
CA TRP A 271 -12.37 4.75 -7.19
C TRP A 271 -10.96 5.16 -6.79
N ARG A 272 -10.32 4.30 -6.02
CA ARG A 272 -8.90 4.30 -5.73
C ARG A 272 -8.29 3.00 -6.19
N SER A 273 -6.96 2.92 -6.27
CA SER A 273 -6.32 1.65 -6.62
C SER A 273 -4.96 1.49 -5.98
N LEU A 274 -4.60 0.25 -5.73
CA LEU A 274 -3.27 -0.18 -5.35
C LEU A 274 -2.73 -1.19 -6.38
N TRP A 275 -1.42 -1.40 -6.36
CA TRP A 275 -0.74 -2.36 -7.21
C TRP A 275 -0.04 -3.41 -6.35
N LEU A 276 -0.14 -4.67 -6.75
CA LEU A 276 0.59 -5.78 -6.17
C LEU A 276 1.42 -6.45 -7.27
N ASN A 277 2.68 -6.71 -6.95
CA ASN A 277 3.52 -7.59 -7.75
C ASN A 277 3.41 -8.99 -7.15
N ILE A 278 2.90 -9.92 -7.93
CA ILE A 278 2.67 -11.30 -7.55
C ILE A 278 3.96 -12.07 -7.84
N PRO A 279 4.56 -12.76 -6.87
CA PRO A 279 5.72 -13.62 -7.09
C PRO A 279 5.43 -14.78 -8.04
N ASP A 280 6.46 -15.53 -8.45
CA ASP A 280 6.28 -16.73 -9.24
C ASP A 280 5.55 -17.82 -8.44
N GLY A 281 4.60 -18.48 -9.09
CA GLY A 281 3.79 -19.51 -8.48
C GLY A 281 2.33 -19.12 -8.25
N LYS A 282 1.64 -19.98 -7.49
CA LYS A 282 0.24 -19.78 -7.08
C LYS A 282 0.20 -19.17 -5.68
N HIS A 283 -0.50 -18.04 -5.53
CA HIS A 283 -0.64 -17.32 -4.28
C HIS A 283 -2.10 -17.04 -3.94
N TYR A 284 -2.39 -16.95 -2.65
CA TYR A 284 -3.71 -16.61 -2.12
C TYR A 284 -3.67 -15.23 -1.46
N TYR A 285 -4.31 -14.26 -2.10
CA TYR A 285 -4.43 -12.90 -1.58
C TYR A 285 -5.75 -12.71 -0.88
N THR A 286 -5.71 -12.37 0.41
CA THR A 286 -6.89 -12.04 1.21
C THR A 286 -6.94 -10.54 1.43
N PHE A 287 -8.08 -9.95 1.07
CA PHE A 287 -8.39 -8.54 1.29
C PHE A 287 -9.46 -8.42 2.37
N SER A 288 -9.25 -7.52 3.31
CA SER A 288 -10.22 -7.19 4.35
C SER A 288 -10.24 -5.70 4.61
N LEU A 289 -11.37 -5.21 5.10
CA LEU A 289 -11.46 -3.87 5.64
C LEU A 289 -10.69 -3.85 6.96
N ALA A 290 -9.72 -2.96 7.09
CA ALA A 290 -9.01 -2.81 8.36
C ALA A 290 -9.91 -2.04 9.33
N ASN A 291 -10.24 -2.70 10.45
CA ASN A 291 -11.05 -2.12 11.53
C ASN A 291 -10.19 -1.12 12.31
N LEU A 292 -10.31 0.16 11.96
CA LEU A 292 -10.00 1.24 12.88
C LEU A 292 -11.36 1.64 13.50
N ALA A 293 -11.39 1.88 14.79
CA ALA A 293 -12.62 2.03 15.58
C ALA A 293 -13.64 3.08 15.07
N GLU A 294 -13.29 3.84 14.04
CA GLU A 294 -14.09 4.91 13.45
C GLU A 294 -14.88 4.47 12.20
N ASN A 295 -14.61 3.29 11.61
CA ASN A 295 -15.24 2.82 10.37
C ASN A 295 -16.28 1.71 10.61
N GLN A 296 -17.00 1.74 11.71
CA GLN A 296 -18.08 0.78 11.98
C GLN A 296 -19.20 0.94 10.93
N GLY A 297 -19.40 -0.08 10.13
CA GLY A 297 -20.52 -0.19 9.20
C GLY A 297 -20.22 0.07 7.73
N ASN A 298 -19.02 0.50 7.37
CA ASN A 298 -18.68 0.78 5.98
C ASN A 298 -18.57 -0.49 5.12
N THR A 299 -19.12 -0.44 3.92
CA THR A 299 -18.96 -1.48 2.90
C THR A 299 -17.96 -1.03 1.86
N LEU A 300 -16.91 -1.82 1.69
CA LEU A 300 -15.88 -1.63 0.68
C LEU A 300 -16.16 -2.52 -0.52
N PHE A 301 -15.97 -2.01 -1.70
CA PHE A 301 -16.05 -2.74 -2.96
C PHE A 301 -14.67 -2.84 -3.60
N ILE A 302 -14.26 -4.04 -3.99
CA ILE A 302 -12.99 -4.27 -4.70
C ILE A 302 -13.21 -4.97 -6.04
N ARG A 303 -12.29 -4.68 -6.96
CA ARG A 303 -12.21 -5.29 -8.28
C ARG A 303 -10.74 -5.44 -8.66
N LEU A 304 -10.35 -6.61 -9.13
CA LEU A 304 -8.96 -6.92 -9.47
C LEU A 304 -8.81 -7.03 -10.98
N LYS A 305 -7.70 -6.50 -11.48
CA LYS A 305 -7.28 -6.65 -12.87
C LYS A 305 -5.82 -6.99 -12.95
N GLU A 306 -5.50 -8.02 -13.70
CA GLU A 306 -4.13 -8.34 -14.09
C GLU A 306 -3.68 -7.37 -15.18
N TRP A 307 -2.46 -6.88 -15.04
CA TRP A 307 -1.82 -6.01 -16.01
C TRP A 307 -0.78 -6.78 -16.83
N THR A 308 -0.82 -6.59 -18.13
CA THR A 308 0.18 -7.08 -19.08
C THR A 308 0.75 -5.90 -19.85
N GLU A 309 2.07 -5.85 -19.97
CA GLU A 309 2.77 -4.86 -20.78
C GLU A 309 2.41 -5.02 -22.27
N GLU A 310 2.20 -3.91 -22.97
CA GLU A 310 1.98 -3.90 -24.42
C GLU A 310 3.31 -3.88 -25.18
#